data_742d68fa43fffb8a193c9b9539c76e82
#
_entry.id   742d68fa43fffb8a193c9b9539c76e82
#
_cell.length_a   1.000
_cell.length_b   1.000
_cell.length_c   1.000
_cell.angle_alpha   90.00
_cell.angle_beta   90.00
_cell.angle_gamma   90.00
#
_symmetry.space_group_name_H-M   'P 1'
#
loop_
_entity.id
_entity.type
_entity.pdbx_description
1 polymer ?
#
loop_
_entity_poly.entity_id
_entity_poly.type
_entity_poly.pdbx_seq_one_letter_code
_entity_poly.pdbx_strand_id
1 'polypeptide(L)'
;MATTTATFSLSSTDLLSDVISFSTSATLTEAGGSTGVTQAEGLTRKTVSAASDAAIQASVLYRAGDYTANGANKVYIKNCSATAAEFFTVHIDQEEIGRLYAGDWMFMPWNATSGTKRVGTVTIAATWAAGDTWEFDGVTMTAADSTTANIAAQIDALNYPNWTTTHVASESTVIFTERYASSASYTALVTADGTLNTAGNGTADISSAAVGSKSESDITIRPSVRTGMTYETLLIHE
;
A
#
# COMPACT_ATOMS: atom_id res chain seq x y z
N MET A 1 18.09 18.15 21.51
CA MET A 1 17.65 17.88 20.14
C MET A 1 18.35 16.61 19.66
N ALA A 2 17.61 15.72 19.04
CA ALA A 2 18.21 14.57 18.39
C ALA A 2 19.03 15.05 17.17
N THR A 3 20.22 14.48 16.99
CA THR A 3 21.05 14.79 15.82
C THR A 3 21.33 13.47 15.12
N THR A 4 20.77 13.31 13.93
CA THR A 4 21.01 12.17 13.08
C THR A 4 21.88 12.60 11.90
N THR A 5 23.02 11.93 11.70
CA THR A 5 23.93 12.21 10.60
C THR A 5 23.97 11.03 9.66
N ALA A 6 23.72 11.27 8.38
CA ALA A 6 23.95 10.30 7.33
C ALA A 6 25.32 10.57 6.69
N THR A 7 26.13 9.51 6.52
CA THR A 7 27.43 9.59 5.85
C THR A 7 27.44 8.62 4.68
N PHE A 8 27.82 9.11 3.51
CA PHE A 8 28.07 8.31 2.33
C PHE A 8 29.56 8.35 2.01
N SER A 9 30.14 7.17 1.79
CA SER A 9 31.55 7.04 1.42
C SER A 9 31.70 6.06 0.25
N LEU A 10 32.42 6.46 -0.77
CA LEU A 10 32.74 5.66 -1.94
C LEU A 10 34.24 5.67 -2.17
N SER A 11 34.84 4.50 -2.33
CA SER A 11 36.26 4.39 -2.71
C SER A 11 36.43 3.27 -3.72
N SER A 12 37.27 3.50 -4.72
CA SER A 12 37.71 2.49 -5.67
C SER A 12 39.14 2.78 -6.10
N THR A 13 39.92 1.73 -6.25
CA THR A 13 41.32 1.82 -6.69
C THR A 13 41.55 1.29 -8.12
N ASP A 14 40.50 0.71 -8.72
CA ASP A 14 40.57 -0.06 -9.96
C ASP A 14 39.47 0.21 -10.98
N LEU A 15 38.46 1.01 -10.61
CA LEU A 15 37.35 1.34 -11.51
C LEU A 15 37.77 2.31 -12.64
N LEU A 16 38.66 3.23 -12.34
CA LEU A 16 39.28 4.17 -13.28
C LEU A 16 40.80 4.15 -13.14
N SER A 17 41.50 4.81 -14.06
CA SER A 17 42.95 5.00 -13.98
C SER A 17 43.39 5.76 -12.74
N ASP A 18 42.53 6.61 -12.21
CA ASP A 18 42.77 7.35 -10.99
C ASP A 18 41.90 6.81 -9.83
N VAL A 19 42.45 6.88 -8.62
CA VAL A 19 41.72 6.48 -7.41
C VAL A 19 40.51 7.36 -7.19
N ILE A 20 39.34 6.73 -7.08
CA ILE A 20 38.14 7.42 -6.64
C ILE A 20 38.09 7.34 -5.11
N SER A 21 38.01 8.50 -4.46
CA SER A 21 37.74 8.59 -3.02
C SER A 21 36.83 9.77 -2.77
N PHE A 22 35.63 9.48 -2.30
CA PHE A 22 34.62 10.49 -2.01
C PHE A 22 33.90 10.16 -0.71
N SER A 23 33.74 11.15 0.15
CA SER A 23 32.92 11.02 1.36
C SER A 23 32.18 12.32 1.60
N THR A 24 30.91 12.20 1.93
CA THR A 24 30.06 13.33 2.32
C THR A 24 29.18 12.94 3.49
N SER A 25 28.84 13.93 4.32
CA SER A 25 27.90 13.74 5.41
C SER A 25 26.90 14.89 5.47
N ALA A 26 25.69 14.57 5.91
CA ALA A 26 24.65 15.58 6.14
C ALA A 26 23.90 15.26 7.44
N THR A 27 23.61 16.30 8.20
CA THR A 27 22.67 16.21 9.32
C THR A 27 21.25 16.16 8.75
N LEU A 28 20.47 15.18 9.16
CA LEU A 28 19.09 15.04 8.72
C LEU A 28 18.22 15.97 9.55
N THR A 29 17.55 16.89 8.87
CA THR A 29 16.67 17.89 9.49
C THR A 29 15.24 17.74 9.04
N GLU A 30 14.33 18.30 9.83
CA GLU A 30 12.92 18.48 9.46
C GLU A 30 12.77 19.32 8.21
N ALA A 31 11.64 19.18 7.52
CA ALA A 31 11.38 19.89 6.27
C ALA A 31 11.44 21.42 6.45
N GLY A 32 12.31 22.06 5.68
CA GLY A 32 12.46 23.51 5.69
C GLY A 32 13.05 24.10 6.97
N GLY A 33 13.57 23.25 7.88
CA GLY A 33 14.07 23.65 9.19
C GLY A 33 15.53 23.30 9.42
N SER A 34 16.03 23.66 10.62
CA SER A 34 17.34 23.28 11.15
C SER A 34 17.25 22.30 12.32
N THR A 35 16.04 21.98 12.76
CA THR A 35 15.79 20.98 13.80
C THR A 35 16.06 19.58 13.23
N GLY A 36 16.76 18.74 13.99
CA GLY A 36 17.00 17.36 13.58
C GLY A 36 15.73 16.53 13.57
N VAL A 37 15.64 15.57 12.65
CA VAL A 37 14.53 14.59 12.61
C VAL A 37 14.45 13.84 13.93
N THR A 38 13.25 13.64 14.44
CA THR A 38 13.00 13.17 15.80
C THR A 38 12.44 11.75 15.89
N GLN A 39 11.99 11.19 14.77
CA GLN A 39 11.30 9.89 14.75
C GLN A 39 11.96 8.90 13.81
N ALA A 40 11.83 7.64 14.11
CA ALA A 40 12.24 6.53 13.25
C ALA A 40 11.39 5.29 13.54
N GLU A 41 11.00 4.57 12.48
CA GLU A 41 10.30 3.28 12.59
C GLU A 41 11.20 2.13 13.08
N GLY A 42 12.47 2.39 13.28
CA GLY A 42 13.46 1.40 13.62
C GLY A 42 13.90 0.53 12.44
N LEU A 43 15.06 -0.10 12.61
CA LEU A 43 15.60 -1.03 11.61
C LEU A 43 14.86 -2.36 11.71
N THR A 44 14.18 -2.73 10.64
CA THR A 44 13.46 -4.01 10.57
C THR A 44 14.07 -4.91 9.50
N ARG A 45 14.13 -6.22 9.79
CA ARG A 45 14.50 -7.25 8.82
C ARG A 45 13.32 -8.20 8.61
N LYS A 46 12.95 -8.42 7.37
CA LYS A 46 11.84 -9.32 6.99
C LYS A 46 12.25 -10.24 5.85
N THR A 47 11.64 -11.43 5.85
CA THR A 47 11.77 -12.39 4.74
C THR A 47 10.48 -12.36 3.93
N VAL A 48 10.62 -12.25 2.61
CA VAL A 48 9.46 -12.30 1.71
C VAL A 48 9.00 -13.74 1.58
N SER A 49 7.71 -13.94 1.77
CA SER A 49 7.02 -15.19 1.50
C SER A 49 5.83 -14.91 0.60
N ALA A 50 5.92 -15.30 -0.67
CA ALA A 50 4.80 -15.17 -1.58
C ALA A 50 3.97 -16.44 -1.56
N ALA A 51 2.68 -16.30 -1.28
CA ALA A 51 1.77 -17.44 -1.05
C ALA A 51 1.27 -18.14 -2.32
N SER A 52 1.46 -17.58 -3.53
CA SER A 52 0.92 -18.19 -4.76
C SER A 52 1.71 -17.91 -6.04
N ASP A 53 1.45 -18.76 -7.04
CA ASP A 53 2.13 -18.84 -8.33
C ASP A 53 1.82 -17.73 -9.34
N ALA A 54 0.76 -16.99 -9.17
CA ALA A 54 0.20 -16.20 -10.26
C ALA A 54 0.91 -14.87 -10.52
N ALA A 55 1.52 -14.26 -9.53
CA ALA A 55 2.42 -13.11 -9.69
C ALA A 55 3.26 -12.95 -8.42
N ILE A 56 4.55 -12.69 -8.57
CA ILE A 56 5.37 -12.20 -7.48
C ILE A 56 4.85 -10.79 -7.17
N GLN A 57 3.99 -10.69 -6.16
CA GLN A 57 3.38 -9.41 -5.83
C GLN A 57 4.37 -8.50 -5.11
N ALA A 58 4.24 -7.22 -5.36
CA ALA A 58 4.98 -6.21 -4.63
C ALA A 58 4.53 -6.23 -3.16
N SER A 59 5.51 -6.20 -2.24
CA SER A 59 5.25 -5.99 -0.82
C SER A 59 5.34 -4.50 -0.52
N VAL A 60 4.33 -3.94 0.13
CA VAL A 60 4.37 -2.55 0.58
C VAL A 60 5.30 -2.46 1.78
N LEU A 61 6.31 -1.60 1.68
CA LEU A 61 7.23 -1.29 2.77
C LEU A 61 6.65 -0.18 3.65
N TYR A 62 6.31 0.94 3.02
CA TYR A 62 5.75 2.12 3.68
C TYR A 62 4.60 2.67 2.86
N ARG A 63 3.50 2.93 3.54
CA ARG A 63 2.33 3.55 2.93
C ARG A 63 2.39 5.05 3.06
N ALA A 64 2.24 5.75 1.97
CA ALA A 64 2.28 7.19 1.97
C ALA A 64 1.22 7.82 2.88
N GLY A 65 0.02 7.23 2.93
CA GLY A 65 -1.08 7.72 3.75
C GLY A 65 -0.76 7.79 5.26
N ASP A 66 0.18 6.98 5.73
CA ASP A 66 0.57 6.95 7.15
C ASP A 66 1.56 8.08 7.53
N TYR A 67 2.19 8.71 6.52
CA TYR A 67 3.30 9.66 6.72
C TYR A 67 3.10 11.01 6.03
N THR A 68 1.90 11.33 5.59
CA THR A 68 1.60 12.58 4.84
C THR A 68 1.82 13.87 5.64
N ALA A 69 1.81 13.79 6.96
CA ALA A 69 2.11 14.93 7.82
C ALA A 69 3.60 15.24 7.90
N ASN A 70 4.45 14.35 7.39
CA ASN A 70 5.90 14.38 7.59
C ASN A 70 6.60 14.71 6.27
N GLY A 71 7.27 15.86 6.20
CA GLY A 71 7.87 16.35 4.96
C GLY A 71 9.30 15.89 4.69
N ALA A 72 10.03 15.40 5.70
CA ALA A 72 11.45 15.11 5.61
C ALA A 72 11.81 13.63 5.69
N ASN A 73 10.94 12.76 5.19
CA ASN A 73 11.15 11.32 5.26
C ASN A 73 12.42 10.87 4.51
N LYS A 74 13.16 9.96 5.13
CA LYS A 74 14.33 9.29 4.55
C LYS A 74 14.17 7.79 4.73
N VAL A 75 14.33 7.06 3.65
CA VAL A 75 14.13 5.61 3.62
C VAL A 75 15.43 4.91 3.26
N TYR A 76 15.80 3.95 4.09
CA TYR A 76 16.87 3.00 3.82
C TYR A 76 16.26 1.65 3.48
N ILE A 77 16.76 1.01 2.43
CA ILE A 77 16.39 -0.33 2.00
C ILE A 77 17.66 -1.10 1.65
N LYS A 78 17.78 -2.33 2.11
CA LYS A 78 18.89 -3.22 1.77
C LYS A 78 18.38 -4.60 1.39
N ASN A 79 18.94 -5.16 0.35
CA ASN A 79 18.79 -6.59 0.04
C ASN A 79 19.78 -7.41 0.86
N CYS A 80 19.26 -8.25 1.76
CA CYS A 80 20.02 -9.14 2.63
C CYS A 80 19.97 -10.60 2.18
N SER A 81 19.54 -10.86 0.94
CA SER A 81 19.54 -12.21 0.36
C SER A 81 20.96 -12.76 0.24
N ALA A 82 21.10 -14.08 0.35
CA ALA A 82 22.39 -14.76 0.26
C ALA A 82 22.81 -15.08 -1.18
N THR A 83 21.87 -15.10 -2.11
CA THR A 83 22.09 -15.51 -3.51
C THR A 83 22.36 -14.28 -4.37
N ALA A 84 23.54 -14.18 -4.96
CA ALA A 84 24.01 -13.01 -5.70
C ALA A 84 23.10 -12.59 -6.87
N ALA A 85 22.41 -13.52 -7.51
CA ALA A 85 21.50 -13.25 -8.62
C ALA A 85 20.11 -12.74 -8.18
N GLU A 86 19.78 -12.83 -6.89
CA GLU A 86 18.49 -12.38 -6.36
C GLU A 86 18.47 -10.86 -6.19
N PHE A 87 17.39 -10.23 -6.65
CA PHE A 87 17.22 -8.79 -6.53
C PHE A 87 15.82 -8.42 -6.11
N PHE A 88 15.68 -7.28 -5.48
CA PHE A 88 14.43 -6.57 -5.29
C PHE A 88 14.33 -5.42 -6.29
N THR A 89 13.21 -5.33 -6.98
CA THR A 89 12.86 -4.11 -7.71
C THR A 89 12.15 -3.17 -6.75
N VAL A 90 12.64 -1.96 -6.61
CA VAL A 90 12.05 -0.92 -5.74
C VAL A 90 11.17 -0.03 -6.59
N HIS A 91 9.97 0.27 -6.10
CA HIS A 91 9.01 1.13 -6.77
C HIS A 91 8.52 2.23 -5.81
N ILE A 92 8.21 3.40 -6.37
CA ILE A 92 7.41 4.45 -5.74
C ILE A 92 6.23 4.70 -6.67
N ASP A 93 5.01 4.59 -6.17
CA ASP A 93 3.77 4.75 -6.97
C ASP A 93 3.81 3.95 -8.28
N GLN A 94 4.22 2.70 -8.25
CA GLN A 94 4.37 1.80 -9.40
C GLN A 94 5.52 2.14 -10.38
N GLU A 95 6.19 3.26 -10.24
CA GLU A 95 7.39 3.56 -11.02
C GLU A 95 8.59 2.80 -10.48
N GLU A 96 9.27 2.05 -11.35
CA GLU A 96 10.51 1.35 -11.00
C GLU A 96 11.64 2.35 -10.80
N ILE A 97 12.15 2.43 -9.57
CA ILE A 97 13.28 3.29 -9.22
C ILE A 97 14.61 2.60 -9.53
N GLY A 98 14.66 1.28 -9.31
CA GLY A 98 15.85 0.48 -9.58
C GLY A 98 15.80 -0.89 -8.95
N ARG A 99 16.93 -1.61 -9.08
CA ARG A 99 17.10 -2.96 -8.54
C ARG A 99 18.22 -3.00 -7.52
N LEU A 100 17.96 -3.68 -6.42
CA LEU A 100 18.94 -3.96 -5.38
C LEU A 100 19.28 -5.45 -5.45
N TYR A 101 20.47 -5.78 -5.92
CA TYR A 101 21.01 -7.14 -5.86
C TYR A 101 21.44 -7.51 -4.44
N ALA A 102 21.77 -8.76 -4.21
CA ALA A 102 22.21 -9.23 -2.90
C ALA A 102 23.38 -8.41 -2.35
N GLY A 103 23.17 -7.81 -1.19
CA GLY A 103 24.14 -6.91 -0.55
C GLY A 103 23.95 -5.43 -0.90
N ASP A 104 23.26 -5.11 -2.00
CA ASP A 104 23.01 -3.72 -2.39
C ASP A 104 22.04 -3.03 -1.41
N TRP A 105 22.21 -1.73 -1.30
CA TRP A 105 21.36 -0.88 -0.48
C TRP A 105 21.14 0.47 -1.14
N MET A 106 20.07 1.15 -0.71
CA MET A 106 19.78 2.52 -1.08
C MET A 106 19.36 3.33 0.14
N PHE A 107 19.63 4.62 0.09
CA PHE A 107 19.12 5.62 1.03
C PHE A 107 18.60 6.80 0.22
N MET A 108 17.33 7.12 0.37
CA MET A 108 16.67 8.12 -0.47
C MET A 108 15.74 9.02 0.33
N PRO A 109 15.59 10.30 -0.08
CA PRO A 109 14.47 11.11 0.38
C PRO A 109 13.16 10.56 -0.18
N TRP A 110 12.10 10.66 0.60
CA TRP A 110 10.77 10.25 0.20
C TRP A 110 9.73 11.27 0.62
N ASN A 111 8.92 11.72 -0.33
CA ASN A 111 7.77 12.58 -0.07
C ASN A 111 6.51 11.73 -0.04
N ALA A 112 5.96 11.52 1.14
CA ALA A 112 4.74 10.76 1.32
C ALA A 112 3.53 11.58 0.84
N THR A 113 2.94 11.18 -0.27
CA THR A 113 1.74 11.79 -0.83
C THR A 113 0.62 10.76 -0.81
N SER A 114 -0.45 11.04 -0.06
CA SER A 114 -1.64 10.17 -0.08
C SER A 114 -2.53 10.49 -1.26
N GLY A 115 -3.06 9.46 -1.87
CA GLY A 115 -4.12 9.60 -2.86
C GLY A 115 -5.50 9.79 -2.22
N THR A 116 -6.49 10.14 -3.03
CA THR A 116 -7.89 10.16 -2.63
C THR A 116 -8.47 8.75 -2.75
N LYS A 117 -9.02 8.24 -1.68
CA LYS A 117 -9.68 6.92 -1.67
C LYS A 117 -11.02 6.99 -2.38
N ARG A 118 -11.36 5.94 -3.11
CA ARG A 118 -12.70 5.80 -3.65
C ARG A 118 -13.70 5.56 -2.51
N VAL A 119 -14.86 6.14 -2.67
CA VAL A 119 -16.01 5.91 -1.78
C VAL A 119 -17.21 5.60 -2.66
N GLY A 120 -17.89 4.53 -2.38
CA GLY A 120 -19.14 4.15 -3.03
C GLY A 120 -20.21 3.80 -2.01
N THR A 121 -21.45 4.13 -2.31
CA THR A 121 -22.60 3.73 -1.50
C THR A 121 -23.36 2.64 -2.23
N VAL A 122 -23.60 1.54 -1.54
CA VAL A 122 -24.42 0.42 -2.02
C VAL A 122 -25.75 0.50 -1.31
N THR A 123 -26.84 0.58 -2.08
CA THR A 123 -28.21 0.60 -1.57
C THR A 123 -28.88 -0.72 -1.87
N ILE A 124 -29.34 -1.41 -0.84
CA ILE A 124 -30.02 -2.70 -0.95
C ILE A 124 -31.48 -2.47 -1.32
N ALA A 125 -31.90 -3.02 -2.46
CA ALA A 125 -33.27 -2.92 -2.92
C ALA A 125 -34.22 -3.87 -2.17
N ALA A 126 -35.49 -3.54 -2.12
CA ALA A 126 -36.52 -4.33 -1.40
C ALA A 126 -36.89 -5.67 -2.07
N THR A 127 -36.21 -6.04 -3.15
CA THR A 127 -36.43 -7.29 -3.89
C THR A 127 -35.71 -8.48 -3.30
N TRP A 128 -34.86 -8.30 -2.32
CA TRP A 128 -34.11 -9.37 -1.69
C TRP A 128 -34.98 -10.36 -0.91
N ALA A 129 -34.61 -11.63 -0.97
CA ALA A 129 -35.22 -12.71 -0.22
C ALA A 129 -34.14 -13.53 0.52
N ALA A 130 -34.55 -14.27 1.52
CA ALA A 130 -33.64 -15.23 2.16
C ALA A 130 -33.13 -16.23 1.11
N GLY A 131 -31.83 -16.45 1.08
CA GLY A 131 -31.15 -17.31 0.11
C GLY A 131 -30.54 -16.58 -1.08
N ASP A 132 -30.88 -15.30 -1.32
CA ASP A 132 -30.21 -14.49 -2.33
C ASP A 132 -28.73 -14.27 -1.95
N THR A 133 -27.86 -14.14 -2.96
CA THR A 133 -26.42 -14.06 -2.74
C THR A 133 -25.85 -12.70 -3.12
N TRP A 134 -24.81 -12.32 -2.39
CA TRP A 134 -23.95 -11.18 -2.63
C TRP A 134 -22.53 -11.66 -2.90
N GLU A 135 -21.87 -11.08 -3.87
CA GLU A 135 -20.45 -11.28 -4.12
C GLU A 135 -19.80 -9.95 -4.52
N PHE A 136 -18.78 -9.56 -3.80
CA PHE A 136 -17.98 -8.38 -4.10
C PHE A 136 -16.54 -8.57 -3.60
N ASP A 137 -15.54 -8.19 -4.40
CA ASP A 137 -14.11 -8.28 -4.08
C ASP A 137 -13.69 -9.70 -3.60
N GLY A 138 -14.30 -10.73 -4.20
CA GLY A 138 -14.07 -12.13 -3.85
C GLY A 138 -14.70 -12.58 -2.53
N VAL A 139 -15.50 -11.73 -1.90
CA VAL A 139 -16.20 -12.04 -0.65
C VAL A 139 -17.66 -12.29 -0.95
N THR A 140 -18.18 -13.42 -0.46
CA THR A 140 -19.55 -13.89 -0.70
C THR A 140 -20.35 -13.94 0.58
N MET A 141 -21.67 -13.75 0.46
CA MET A 141 -22.66 -13.87 1.53
C MET A 141 -23.96 -14.42 0.98
N THR A 142 -24.71 -15.13 1.79
CA THR A 142 -26.10 -15.50 1.52
C THR A 142 -27.01 -14.77 2.49
N ALA A 143 -28.02 -14.09 1.97
CA ALA A 143 -28.97 -13.33 2.79
C ALA A 143 -29.76 -14.26 3.72
N ALA A 144 -29.79 -13.92 5.00
CA ALA A 144 -30.50 -14.69 6.01
C ALA A 144 -32.01 -14.40 6.03
N ASP A 145 -32.41 -13.20 5.57
CA ASP A 145 -33.80 -12.77 5.49
C ASP A 145 -34.04 -11.78 4.32
N SER A 146 -35.19 -11.14 4.28
CA SER A 146 -35.57 -10.17 3.24
C SER A 146 -35.53 -8.71 3.71
N THR A 147 -35.08 -8.44 4.94
CA THR A 147 -35.04 -7.08 5.47
C THR A 147 -33.80 -6.34 4.96
N THR A 148 -33.98 -5.29 4.19
CA THR A 148 -32.86 -4.57 3.54
C THR A 148 -31.82 -4.05 4.52
N ALA A 149 -32.24 -3.57 5.70
CA ALA A 149 -31.31 -3.14 6.73
C ALA A 149 -30.49 -4.31 7.34
N ASN A 150 -31.11 -5.48 7.52
CA ASN A 150 -30.40 -6.66 8.00
C ASN A 150 -29.40 -7.17 6.96
N ILE A 151 -29.76 -7.14 5.69
CA ILE A 151 -28.85 -7.50 4.58
C ILE A 151 -27.67 -6.50 4.51
N ALA A 152 -27.94 -5.21 4.64
CA ALA A 152 -26.89 -4.19 4.71
C ALA A 152 -25.94 -4.45 5.89
N ALA A 153 -26.47 -4.77 7.07
CA ALA A 153 -25.67 -5.14 8.24
C ALA A 153 -24.84 -6.42 8.04
N GLN A 154 -25.40 -7.43 7.35
CA GLN A 154 -24.66 -8.64 7.00
C GLN A 154 -23.51 -8.34 6.04
N ILE A 155 -23.71 -7.48 5.03
CA ILE A 155 -22.68 -7.03 4.09
C ILE A 155 -21.58 -6.25 4.83
N ASP A 156 -21.94 -5.36 5.74
CA ASP A 156 -20.98 -4.58 6.54
C ASP A 156 -20.13 -5.45 7.48
N ALA A 157 -20.69 -6.55 7.95
CA ALA A 157 -19.98 -7.49 8.82
C ALA A 157 -18.91 -8.33 8.11
N LEU A 158 -18.84 -8.30 6.77
CA LEU A 158 -17.85 -9.04 6.00
C LEU A 158 -16.49 -8.34 5.99
N ASN A 159 -15.45 -9.12 5.82
CA ASN A 159 -14.09 -8.58 5.74
C ASN A 159 -13.61 -8.56 4.28
N TYR A 160 -13.59 -7.38 3.68
CA TYR A 160 -13.15 -7.19 2.30
C TYR A 160 -11.64 -6.92 2.25
N PRO A 161 -10.90 -7.57 1.33
CA PRO A 161 -9.45 -7.37 1.18
C PRO A 161 -9.08 -5.91 0.92
N ASN A 162 -9.78 -5.25 0.01
CA ASN A 162 -9.42 -3.92 -0.50
C ASN A 162 -10.31 -2.79 0.04
N TRP A 163 -11.35 -3.11 0.82
CA TRP A 163 -12.34 -2.13 1.27
C TRP A 163 -12.59 -2.19 2.77
N THR A 164 -12.96 -1.06 3.32
CA THR A 164 -13.62 -0.95 4.63
C THR A 164 -15.06 -0.55 4.41
N THR A 165 -15.95 -1.04 5.25
CA THR A 165 -17.38 -0.74 5.15
C THR A 165 -17.88 -0.04 6.39
N THR A 166 -18.94 0.74 6.24
CA THR A 166 -19.71 1.30 7.34
C THR A 166 -21.20 1.25 7.02
N HIS A 167 -21.99 0.86 8.00
CA HIS A 167 -23.44 0.79 7.93
C HIS A 167 -24.05 1.51 9.12
N VAL A 168 -25.14 2.26 8.88
CA VAL A 168 -25.93 2.86 9.94
C VAL A 168 -27.12 1.96 10.24
N ALA A 169 -27.27 1.58 11.50
CA ALA A 169 -28.34 0.68 11.91
C ALA A 169 -29.72 1.19 11.44
N SER A 170 -30.51 0.29 10.90
CA SER A 170 -31.83 0.52 10.30
C SER A 170 -31.84 1.12 8.90
N GLU A 171 -30.69 1.44 8.30
CA GLU A 171 -30.62 1.88 6.92
C GLU A 171 -30.38 0.71 5.96
N SER A 172 -30.80 0.89 4.70
CA SER A 172 -30.56 -0.08 3.62
C SER A 172 -29.28 0.19 2.84
N THR A 173 -28.37 0.97 3.40
CA THR A 173 -27.14 1.43 2.71
C THR A 173 -25.89 0.98 3.42
N VAL A 174 -24.88 0.63 2.63
CA VAL A 174 -23.50 0.35 3.08
C VAL A 174 -22.56 1.25 2.33
N ILE A 175 -21.70 1.98 3.04
CA ILE A 175 -20.67 2.81 2.45
C ILE A 175 -19.38 1.97 2.39
N PHE A 176 -18.84 1.82 1.20
CA PHE A 176 -17.56 1.19 0.93
C PHE A 176 -16.50 2.26 0.75
N THR A 177 -15.45 2.22 1.54
CA THR A 177 -14.27 3.08 1.40
C THR A 177 -13.07 2.23 1.07
N GLU A 178 -12.38 2.55 0.00
CA GLU A 178 -11.14 1.85 -0.38
C GLU A 178 -10.11 1.92 0.74
N ARG A 179 -9.44 0.79 1.07
CA ARG A 179 -8.40 0.78 2.12
C ARG A 179 -7.22 1.64 1.73
N TYR A 180 -6.87 1.60 0.45
CA TYR A 180 -5.72 2.29 -0.13
C TYR A 180 -6.16 2.98 -1.41
N ALA A 181 -5.71 4.21 -1.63
CA ALA A 181 -5.99 4.90 -2.88
C ALA A 181 -5.38 4.09 -4.03
N SER A 182 -6.18 3.77 -5.03
CA SER A 182 -5.70 3.00 -6.17
C SER A 182 -4.92 3.88 -7.14
N SER A 183 -3.95 3.27 -7.83
CA SER A 183 -3.15 3.95 -8.85
C SER A 183 -3.92 4.26 -10.14
N ALA A 184 -5.13 3.76 -10.29
CA ALA A 184 -5.99 4.03 -11.44
C ALA A 184 -7.01 5.11 -11.12
N SER A 185 -7.22 6.03 -12.05
CA SER A 185 -8.36 6.94 -11.99
C SER A 185 -9.63 6.15 -12.31
N TYR A 186 -10.40 5.83 -11.29
CA TYR A 186 -11.71 5.22 -11.46
C TYR A 186 -12.79 6.26 -11.19
N THR A 187 -13.79 6.28 -12.05
CA THR A 187 -14.90 7.25 -11.94
C THR A 187 -16.01 6.79 -11.01
N ALA A 188 -16.03 5.51 -10.63
CA ALA A 188 -17.07 4.95 -9.77
C ALA A 188 -16.62 3.64 -9.12
N LEU A 189 -17.30 3.25 -8.05
CA LEU A 189 -17.34 1.88 -7.59
C LEU A 189 -18.18 1.09 -8.60
N VAL A 190 -17.55 0.47 -9.59
CA VAL A 190 -18.21 -0.28 -10.66
C VAL A 190 -17.87 -1.76 -10.55
N THR A 191 -18.63 -2.59 -11.24
CA THR A 191 -18.40 -4.04 -11.30
C THR A 191 -17.01 -4.44 -11.78
N ALA A 192 -16.28 -3.54 -12.46
CA ALA A 192 -14.90 -3.79 -12.91
C ALA A 192 -13.86 -3.70 -11.77
N ASP A 193 -14.17 -3.03 -10.66
CA ASP A 193 -13.25 -2.84 -9.52
C ASP A 193 -13.38 -3.91 -8.43
N GLY A 194 -14.37 -4.71 -8.53
CA GLY A 194 -14.73 -5.88 -7.75
C GLY A 194 -16.04 -6.37 -8.34
N THR A 195 -16.18 -7.65 -8.56
CA THR A 195 -17.42 -8.19 -9.13
C THR A 195 -18.51 -8.06 -8.09
N LEU A 196 -19.45 -7.12 -8.30
CA LEU A 196 -20.71 -7.16 -7.60
C LEU A 196 -21.62 -8.13 -8.35
N ASN A 197 -21.91 -9.23 -7.73
CA ASN A 197 -22.82 -10.23 -8.25
C ASN A 197 -23.91 -10.49 -7.22
N THR A 198 -25.14 -10.43 -7.67
CA THR A 198 -26.31 -10.83 -6.89
C THR A 198 -27.01 -11.94 -7.65
N ALA A 199 -27.33 -13.03 -6.96
CA ALA A 199 -28.12 -14.11 -7.52
C ALA A 199 -29.45 -14.23 -6.78
N GLY A 200 -30.46 -14.71 -7.49
CA GLY A 200 -31.84 -14.69 -7.03
C GLY A 200 -32.52 -13.40 -7.49
N ASN A 201 -33.40 -12.85 -6.66
CA ASN A 201 -34.13 -11.61 -6.92
C ASN A 201 -33.45 -10.36 -6.29
N GLY A 202 -32.34 -10.56 -5.60
CA GLY A 202 -31.62 -9.47 -4.93
C GLY A 202 -31.00 -8.51 -5.92
N THR A 203 -31.21 -7.21 -5.74
CA THR A 203 -30.56 -6.16 -6.49
C THR A 203 -29.99 -5.11 -5.54
N ALA A 204 -28.91 -4.46 -5.98
CA ALA A 204 -28.31 -3.36 -5.24
C ALA A 204 -27.91 -2.25 -6.21
N ASP A 205 -28.23 -1.02 -5.87
CA ASP A 205 -27.79 0.15 -6.62
C ASP A 205 -26.47 0.66 -6.05
N ILE A 206 -25.54 0.95 -6.93
CA ILE A 206 -24.24 1.49 -6.56
C ILE A 206 -24.15 2.94 -7.01
N SER A 207 -23.89 3.83 -6.08
CA SER A 207 -23.55 5.23 -6.37
C SER A 207 -22.14 5.54 -5.87
N SER A 208 -21.41 6.35 -6.63
CA SER A 208 -20.07 6.79 -6.26
C SER A 208 -20.15 8.18 -5.64
N ALA A 209 -19.59 8.33 -4.43
CA ALA A 209 -19.55 9.62 -3.74
C ALA A 209 -18.19 10.34 -3.91
N ALA A 210 -17.12 9.60 -4.21
CA ALA A 210 -15.82 10.17 -4.46
C ALA A 210 -15.08 9.38 -5.54
N VAL A 211 -14.31 10.11 -6.34
CA VAL A 211 -13.41 9.55 -7.35
C VAL A 211 -12.05 9.35 -6.73
N GLY A 212 -11.48 8.17 -6.86
CA GLY A 212 -10.10 7.90 -6.46
C GLY A 212 -9.13 8.73 -7.30
N SER A 213 -8.06 9.19 -6.70
CA SER A 213 -6.97 9.86 -7.42
C SER A 213 -5.67 9.08 -7.26
N LYS A 214 -4.91 9.06 -8.34
CA LYS A 214 -3.66 8.35 -8.49
C LYS A 214 -2.49 9.13 -7.92
N SER A 215 -2.36 9.29 -6.64
CA SER A 215 -1.18 9.98 -6.08
C SER A 215 -0.77 9.41 -4.74
N GLU A 216 -0.64 8.10 -4.68
CA GLU A 216 -0.07 7.46 -3.49
C GLU A 216 1.38 7.11 -3.79
N SER A 217 2.31 7.78 -3.12
CA SER A 217 3.74 7.51 -3.29
C SER A 217 4.22 6.36 -2.39
N ASP A 218 3.42 5.31 -2.26
CA ASP A 218 3.79 4.11 -1.51
C ASP A 218 5.12 3.55 -1.99
N ILE A 219 5.95 3.16 -1.03
CA ILE A 219 7.18 2.43 -1.35
C ILE A 219 6.88 0.94 -1.33
N THR A 220 7.13 0.30 -2.46
CA THR A 220 6.96 -1.14 -2.61
C THR A 220 8.24 -1.80 -3.12
N ILE A 221 8.41 -3.08 -2.78
CA ILE A 221 9.47 -3.92 -3.33
C ILE A 221 8.85 -5.16 -3.98
N ARG A 222 9.44 -5.59 -5.08
CA ARG A 222 9.09 -6.84 -5.74
C ARG A 222 10.30 -7.75 -5.77
N PRO A 223 10.25 -8.93 -5.14
CA PRO A 223 11.36 -9.88 -5.17
C PRO A 223 11.47 -10.58 -6.54
N SER A 224 12.67 -10.93 -6.95
CA SER A 224 12.93 -11.70 -8.18
C SER A 224 12.55 -13.17 -8.06
N VAL A 225 12.49 -13.70 -6.85
CA VAL A 225 12.08 -15.08 -6.53
C VAL A 225 11.03 -15.06 -5.40
N ARG A 226 10.25 -16.14 -5.28
CA ARG A 226 9.05 -16.18 -4.44
C ARG A 226 9.28 -16.26 -2.95
N THR A 227 10.33 -16.91 -2.52
CA THR A 227 10.53 -17.24 -1.11
C THR A 227 11.99 -17.10 -0.72
N GLY A 228 12.20 -16.76 0.54
CA GLY A 228 13.53 -16.78 1.15
C GLY A 228 14.32 -15.49 1.01
N MET A 229 13.93 -14.57 0.13
CA MET A 229 14.63 -13.29 0.02
C MET A 229 14.40 -12.44 1.27
N THR A 230 15.46 -11.89 1.80
CA THR A 230 15.45 -11.10 3.02
C THR A 230 15.85 -9.65 2.73
N TYR A 231 15.14 -8.71 3.34
CA TYR A 231 15.46 -7.29 3.24
C TYR A 231 15.49 -6.60 4.60
N GLU A 232 16.20 -5.51 4.68
CA GLU A 232 16.16 -4.57 5.80
C GLU A 232 15.59 -3.23 5.36
N THR A 233 14.82 -2.60 6.24
CA THR A 233 14.31 -1.25 6.04
C THR A 233 14.41 -0.43 7.31
N LEU A 234 14.60 0.88 7.12
CA LEU A 234 14.53 1.91 8.16
C LEU A 234 13.86 3.14 7.56
N LEU A 235 12.86 3.68 8.24
CA LEU A 235 12.30 4.98 7.93
C LEU A 235 12.69 5.96 9.04
N ILE A 236 13.22 7.11 8.65
CA ILE A 236 13.51 8.24 9.52
C ILE A 236 12.60 9.38 9.09
N HIS A 237 11.91 10.01 10.04
CA HIS A 237 10.94 11.06 9.76
C HIS A 237 10.86 12.10 10.89
N GLU A 238 10.12 13.17 10.67
CA GLU A 238 9.84 14.22 11.65
C GLU A 238 8.60 13.93 12.50
#